data_b387575c8b11abf1f3b981e4e4c3a08d
#
_entry.id   b387575c8b11abf1f3b981e4e4c3a08d
#
_cell.length_a   1.000
_cell.length_b   1.000
_cell.length_c   1.000
_cell.angle_alpha   90.00
_cell.angle_beta   90.00
_cell.angle_gamma   90.00
#
_symmetry.space_group_name_H-M   'P 1'
#
loop_
_entity.id
_entity.type
_entity.pdbx_description
1 polymer ?
#
loop_
_entity_poly.entity_id
_entity_poly.type
_entity_poly.pdbx_seq_one_letter_code
_entity_poly.pdbx_strand_id
1 'polypeptide(L)'
;DKGLFRIEYTDEFYCDYLACVKLLMINNTGGNATELIGIVSRGKFLRSIDMPEFDSFKGNLEQKLEPVLLIEIENCFKKEAYKIVVALCESLFYIDPINDEALCYAIQSLTKMNMVNEAKVQYLKFSVEYMNTMNTEYPYSFTDIQKKV
;
A
#
# COMPACT_ATOMS: atom_id res chain seq x y z
N ASP A 1 30.03 -7.89 27.92
CA ASP A 1 28.58 -8.11 28.04
C ASP A 1 27.89 -7.19 27.02
N LYS A 2 27.44 -7.76 25.91
CA LYS A 2 26.52 -7.06 25.00
C LYS A 2 25.16 -7.08 25.67
N GLY A 3 24.76 -5.96 26.26
CA GLY A 3 23.45 -5.82 26.88
C GLY A 3 22.34 -6.09 25.83
N LEU A 4 21.63 -7.17 26.02
CA LEU A 4 20.43 -7.45 25.25
C LEU A 4 19.27 -6.70 25.91
N PHE A 5 18.70 -5.74 25.21
CA PHE A 5 17.46 -5.11 25.63
C PHE A 5 16.30 -6.02 25.24
N ARG A 6 15.50 -6.44 26.21
CA ARG A 6 14.25 -7.15 25.98
C ARG A 6 13.11 -6.18 26.26
N ILE A 7 12.27 -5.96 25.27
CA ILE A 7 11.01 -5.22 25.46
C ILE A 7 9.95 -6.27 25.87
N GLU A 8 9.41 -6.14 27.06
CA GLU A 8 8.26 -6.94 27.49
C GLU A 8 7.00 -6.19 27.09
N TYR A 9 6.17 -6.83 26.27
CA TYR A 9 4.90 -6.28 25.82
C TYR A 9 3.85 -6.57 26.88
N THR A 10 3.21 -5.52 27.37
CA THR A 10 1.97 -5.61 28.18
C THR A 10 0.77 -5.37 27.27
N ASP A 11 -0.43 -5.74 27.70
CA ASP A 11 -1.68 -5.51 26.97
C ASP A 11 -1.96 -4.02 26.69
N GLU A 12 -1.27 -3.12 27.39
CA GLU A 12 -1.35 -1.67 27.21
C GLU A 12 -0.42 -1.14 26.10
N PHE A 13 0.48 -1.98 25.56
CA PHE A 13 1.44 -1.57 24.55
C PHE A 13 0.91 -1.89 23.14
N TYR A 14 0.55 -0.84 22.40
CA TYR A 14 0.17 -0.96 20.99
C TYR A 14 1.39 -0.79 20.09
N CYS A 15 1.63 -1.76 19.22
CA CYS A 15 2.69 -1.73 18.21
C CYS A 15 2.08 -1.98 16.83
N ASP A 16 2.13 -0.98 15.95
CA ASP A 16 1.60 -1.05 14.58
C ASP A 16 2.17 -2.26 13.81
N TYR A 17 3.45 -2.56 13.98
CA TYR A 17 4.07 -3.72 13.36
C TYR A 17 3.44 -5.04 13.81
N LEU A 18 3.30 -5.24 15.12
CA LEU A 18 2.71 -6.47 15.66
C LEU A 18 1.23 -6.61 15.27
N ALA A 19 0.50 -5.51 15.26
CA ALA A 19 -0.88 -5.47 14.79
C ALA A 19 -0.95 -5.86 13.31
N CYS A 20 -0.08 -5.29 12.47
CA CYS A 20 0.00 -5.62 11.06
C CYS A 20 0.36 -7.09 10.82
N VAL A 21 1.37 -7.62 11.52
CA VAL A 21 1.76 -9.04 11.41
C VAL A 21 0.62 -9.97 11.84
N LYS A 22 -0.12 -9.64 12.90
CA LYS A 22 -1.30 -10.40 13.32
C LYS A 22 -2.38 -10.41 12.24
N LEU A 23 -2.68 -9.24 11.66
CA LEU A 23 -3.64 -9.13 10.57
C LEU A 23 -3.22 -9.95 9.35
N LEU A 24 -1.95 -9.91 8.97
CA LEU A 24 -1.39 -10.71 7.88
C LEU A 24 -1.47 -12.22 8.13
N MET A 25 -1.33 -12.67 9.37
CA MET A 25 -1.47 -14.09 9.74
C MET A 25 -2.92 -14.57 9.72
N ILE A 26 -3.87 -13.70 10.03
CA ILE A 26 -5.31 -14.01 10.10
C ILE A 26 -5.95 -13.93 8.70
N ASN A 27 -5.41 -13.14 7.80
CA ASN A 27 -6.02 -12.71 6.53
C ASN A 27 -5.94 -13.71 5.37
N ASN A 28 -5.99 -15.00 5.61
CA ASN A 28 -6.42 -15.92 4.54
C ASN A 28 -7.94 -15.85 4.24
N THR A 29 -8.70 -14.96 4.89
CA THR A 29 -10.18 -14.99 4.83
C THR A 29 -10.88 -13.65 4.55
N GLY A 30 -10.14 -12.58 4.20
CA GLY A 30 -10.75 -11.29 3.78
C GLY A 30 -11.76 -10.71 4.79
N GLY A 31 -11.41 -9.63 5.47
CA GLY A 31 -12.37 -8.99 6.36
C GLY A 31 -11.84 -7.82 7.20
N ASN A 32 -10.55 -7.55 7.17
CA ASN A 32 -9.95 -6.53 8.04
C ASN A 32 -9.35 -5.34 7.26
N ALA A 33 -9.92 -5.03 6.07
CA ALA A 33 -9.45 -3.93 5.23
C ALA A 33 -9.37 -2.60 6.00
N THR A 34 -10.40 -2.29 6.79
CA THR A 34 -10.46 -1.03 7.53
C THR A 34 -9.36 -0.93 8.58
N GLU A 35 -9.08 -2.02 9.28
CA GLU A 35 -8.04 -2.06 10.30
C GLU A 35 -6.65 -2.01 9.67
N LEU A 36 -6.44 -2.75 8.58
CA LEU A 36 -5.20 -2.71 7.81
C LEU A 36 -4.94 -1.31 7.24
N ILE A 37 -5.95 -0.65 6.65
CA ILE A 37 -5.88 0.75 6.21
C ILE A 37 -5.49 1.65 7.37
N GLY A 38 -6.12 1.50 8.53
CA GLY A 38 -5.81 2.30 9.71
C GLY A 38 -4.35 2.22 10.17
N ILE A 39 -3.67 1.11 9.88
CA ILE A 39 -2.24 0.95 10.17
C ILE A 39 -1.38 1.49 9.02
N VAL A 40 -1.61 1.02 7.79
CA VAL A 40 -0.72 1.32 6.65
C VAL A 40 -0.85 2.76 6.15
N SER A 41 -2.00 3.41 6.34
CA SER A 41 -2.21 4.83 5.97
C SER A 41 -1.39 5.81 6.80
N ARG A 42 -0.78 5.37 7.92
CA ARG A 42 0.15 6.18 8.71
C ARG A 42 1.49 6.40 8.00
N GLY A 43 1.73 5.72 6.88
CA GLY A 43 2.93 5.83 6.04
C GLY A 43 3.91 4.68 6.24
N LYS A 44 5.12 4.86 5.69
CA LYS A 44 6.17 3.82 5.76
C LYS A 44 6.54 3.48 7.20
N PHE A 45 6.61 2.18 7.49
CA PHE A 45 7.11 1.70 8.78
C PHE A 45 8.55 2.20 9.03
N LEU A 46 8.78 2.69 10.25
CA LEU A 46 10.09 3.17 10.70
C LEU A 46 10.71 4.24 9.79
N ARG A 47 9.88 5.09 9.15
CA ARG A 47 10.31 6.12 8.18
C ARG A 47 11.39 7.05 8.74
N SER A 48 11.34 7.35 10.02
CA SER A 48 12.30 8.25 10.70
C SER A 48 13.56 7.52 11.20
N ILE A 49 13.64 6.22 11.05
CA ILE A 49 14.79 5.42 11.49
C ILE A 49 15.61 5.04 10.26
N ASP A 50 16.74 5.71 10.09
CA ASP A 50 17.72 5.42 9.05
C ASP A 50 18.88 4.63 9.68
N MET A 51 18.63 3.34 9.91
CA MET A 51 19.60 2.40 10.46
C MET A 51 19.59 1.12 9.61
N PRO A 52 20.72 0.74 9.01
CA PRO A 52 20.84 -0.42 8.12
C PRO A 52 20.35 -1.74 8.74
N GLU A 53 20.44 -1.87 10.06
CA GLU A 53 19.96 -3.04 10.80
C GLU A 53 18.45 -3.26 10.66
N PHE A 54 17.69 -2.20 10.37
CA PHE A 54 16.24 -2.27 10.18
C PHE A 54 15.82 -2.42 8.72
N ASP A 55 16.71 -2.26 7.75
CA ASP A 55 16.36 -2.29 6.32
C ASP A 55 15.86 -3.68 5.89
N SER A 56 16.51 -4.74 6.35
CA SER A 56 16.05 -6.11 6.08
C SER A 56 14.69 -6.40 6.71
N PHE A 57 14.41 -5.79 7.86
CA PHE A 57 13.15 -5.92 8.57
C PHE A 57 12.01 -5.16 7.87
N LYS A 58 12.27 -3.92 7.44
CA LYS A 58 11.35 -3.11 6.64
C LYS A 58 10.99 -3.85 5.34
N GLY A 59 11.99 -4.28 4.57
CA GLY A 59 11.79 -4.98 3.30
C GLY A 59 11.01 -6.28 3.45
N ASN A 60 11.26 -7.06 4.51
CA ASN A 60 10.51 -8.29 4.77
C ASN A 60 9.03 -8.03 5.07
N LEU A 61 8.72 -6.94 5.79
CA LEU A 61 7.34 -6.55 6.06
C LEU A 61 6.65 -6.04 4.80
N GLU A 62 7.31 -5.17 4.04
CA GLU A 62 6.80 -4.60 2.80
C GLU A 62 6.48 -5.71 1.78
N GLN A 63 7.37 -6.69 1.59
CA GLN A 63 7.14 -7.85 0.73
C GLN A 63 5.93 -8.71 1.14
N LYS A 64 5.61 -8.76 2.43
CA LYS A 64 4.44 -9.49 2.92
C LYS A 64 3.15 -8.69 2.81
N LEU A 65 3.25 -7.38 2.94
CA LEU A 65 2.10 -6.47 2.87
C LEU A 65 1.57 -6.28 1.45
N GLU A 66 2.45 -6.15 0.48
CA GLU A 66 2.07 -5.88 -0.90
C GLU A 66 1.02 -6.86 -1.45
N PRO A 67 1.23 -8.19 -1.44
CA PRO A 67 0.25 -9.13 -1.98
C PRO A 67 -1.06 -9.13 -1.19
N VAL A 68 -1.03 -8.88 0.11
CA VAL A 68 -2.24 -8.81 0.93
C VAL A 68 -3.05 -7.56 0.61
N LEU A 69 -2.38 -6.42 0.42
CA LEU A 69 -3.03 -5.18 -0.01
C LEU A 69 -3.65 -5.33 -1.40
N LEU A 70 -2.98 -5.97 -2.35
CA LEU A 70 -3.51 -6.22 -3.69
C LEU A 70 -4.77 -7.09 -3.66
N ILE A 71 -4.76 -8.19 -2.89
CA ILE A 71 -5.94 -9.05 -2.71
C ILE A 71 -7.12 -8.25 -2.13
N GLU A 72 -6.86 -7.39 -1.14
CA GLU A 72 -7.91 -6.62 -0.51
C GLU A 72 -8.42 -5.48 -1.41
N ILE A 73 -7.55 -4.87 -2.21
CA ILE A 73 -7.90 -3.91 -3.27
C ILE A 73 -8.87 -4.57 -4.25
N GLU A 74 -8.54 -5.76 -4.76
CA GLU A 74 -9.39 -6.51 -5.69
C GLU A 74 -10.75 -6.87 -5.05
N ASN A 75 -10.75 -7.34 -3.81
CA ASN A 75 -11.97 -7.67 -3.07
C ASN A 75 -12.88 -6.45 -2.87
N CYS A 76 -12.29 -5.31 -2.50
CA CYS A 76 -13.03 -4.06 -2.33
C CYS A 76 -13.54 -3.52 -3.67
N PHE A 77 -12.76 -3.67 -4.75
CA PHE A 77 -13.17 -3.25 -6.08
C PHE A 77 -14.38 -4.07 -6.58
N LYS A 78 -14.37 -5.40 -6.40
CA LYS A 78 -15.51 -6.28 -6.71
C LYS A 78 -16.77 -5.93 -5.93
N LYS A 79 -16.63 -5.38 -4.72
CA LYS A 79 -17.73 -4.90 -3.86
C LYS A 79 -18.12 -3.44 -4.15
N GLU A 80 -17.55 -2.83 -5.19
CA GLU A 80 -17.76 -1.42 -5.57
C GLU A 80 -17.42 -0.42 -4.44
N ALA A 81 -16.58 -0.81 -3.50
CA ALA A 81 -16.13 0.03 -2.39
C ALA A 81 -14.98 0.96 -2.83
N TYR A 82 -15.19 1.75 -3.88
CA TYR A 82 -14.15 2.50 -4.60
C TYR A 82 -13.35 3.45 -3.72
N LYS A 83 -13.98 4.09 -2.72
CA LYS A 83 -13.25 4.96 -1.78
C LYS A 83 -12.21 4.18 -0.96
N ILE A 84 -12.55 2.96 -0.57
CA ILE A 84 -11.64 2.07 0.16
C ILE A 84 -10.51 1.62 -0.76
N VAL A 85 -10.83 1.27 -2.02
CA VAL A 85 -9.83 0.90 -3.03
C VAL A 85 -8.79 2.01 -3.19
N VAL A 86 -9.21 3.27 -3.37
CA VAL A 86 -8.29 4.39 -3.53
C VAL A 86 -7.38 4.53 -2.30
N ALA A 87 -7.92 4.44 -1.08
CA ALA A 87 -7.13 4.54 0.15
C ALA A 87 -6.11 3.39 0.30
N LEU A 88 -6.49 2.16 -0.10
CA LEU A 88 -5.58 1.01 -0.13
C LEU A 88 -4.47 1.19 -1.17
N CYS A 89 -4.81 1.67 -2.37
CA CYS A 89 -3.83 1.97 -3.41
C CYS A 89 -2.83 3.05 -2.96
N GLU A 90 -3.30 4.13 -2.31
CA GLU A 90 -2.44 5.15 -1.73
C GLU A 90 -1.47 4.56 -0.70
N SER A 91 -1.96 3.64 0.14
CA SER A 91 -1.13 2.94 1.12
C SER A 91 -0.10 2.04 0.45
N LEU A 92 -0.48 1.36 -0.64
CA LEU A 92 0.43 0.51 -1.41
C LEU A 92 1.52 1.34 -2.09
N PHE A 93 1.24 2.54 -2.59
CA PHE A 93 2.26 3.44 -3.16
C PHE A 93 3.30 3.93 -2.15
N TYR A 94 3.07 3.81 -0.83
CA TYR A 94 4.13 4.01 0.17
C TYR A 94 5.13 2.85 0.19
N ILE A 95 4.71 1.65 -0.18
CA ILE A 95 5.53 0.42 -0.21
C ILE A 95 6.22 0.31 -1.57
N ASP A 96 5.42 0.33 -2.63
CA ASP A 96 5.86 0.27 -4.02
C ASP A 96 5.27 1.44 -4.82
N PRO A 97 6.02 2.54 -4.95
CA PRO A 97 5.56 3.76 -5.62
C PRO A 97 5.23 3.59 -7.11
N ILE A 98 5.73 2.53 -7.75
CA ILE A 98 5.53 2.24 -9.17
C ILE A 98 4.70 0.97 -9.42
N ASN A 99 3.88 0.59 -8.45
CA ASN A 99 2.99 -0.56 -8.58
C ASN A 99 1.89 -0.30 -9.63
N ASP A 100 2.00 -0.98 -10.75
CA ASP A 100 1.16 -0.82 -11.94
C ASP A 100 -0.29 -1.25 -11.70
N GLU A 101 -0.47 -2.32 -10.92
CA GLU A 101 -1.77 -2.87 -10.59
C GLU A 101 -2.55 -1.92 -9.68
N ALA A 102 -1.90 -1.36 -8.66
CA ALA A 102 -2.50 -0.33 -7.80
C ALA A 102 -2.91 0.90 -8.60
N LEU A 103 -2.10 1.33 -9.59
CA LEU A 103 -2.46 2.45 -10.46
C LEU A 103 -3.74 2.15 -11.25
N CYS A 104 -3.86 0.95 -11.81
CA CYS A 104 -5.04 0.55 -12.57
C CYS A 104 -6.31 0.62 -11.69
N TYR A 105 -6.28 0.02 -10.51
CA TYR A 105 -7.42 0.05 -9.58
C TYR A 105 -7.76 1.46 -9.09
N ALA A 106 -6.74 2.28 -8.79
CA ALA A 106 -6.96 3.66 -8.34
C ALA A 106 -7.65 4.51 -9.43
N ILE A 107 -7.13 4.50 -10.67
CA ILE A 107 -7.69 5.27 -11.79
C ILE A 107 -9.10 4.82 -12.09
N GLN A 108 -9.38 3.53 -12.11
CA GLN A 108 -10.71 3.03 -12.42
C GLN A 108 -11.70 3.36 -11.31
N SER A 109 -11.30 3.20 -10.04
CA SER A 109 -12.15 3.56 -8.90
C SER A 109 -12.50 5.04 -8.91
N LEU A 110 -11.53 5.92 -9.16
CA LEU A 110 -11.75 7.35 -9.30
C LEU A 110 -12.67 7.66 -10.49
N THR A 111 -12.49 6.97 -11.61
CA THR A 111 -13.35 7.14 -12.80
C THR A 111 -14.79 6.68 -12.50
N LYS A 112 -14.98 5.55 -11.82
CA LYS A 112 -16.31 5.06 -11.39
C LYS A 112 -17.01 6.03 -10.43
N MET A 113 -16.25 6.78 -9.65
CA MET A 113 -16.76 7.84 -8.76
C MET A 113 -16.97 9.19 -9.49
N ASN A 114 -16.77 9.27 -10.80
CA ASN A 114 -16.78 10.51 -11.60
C ASN A 114 -15.69 11.53 -11.21
N MET A 115 -14.61 11.10 -10.57
CA MET A 115 -13.48 11.91 -10.13
C MET A 115 -12.34 11.86 -11.17
N VAL A 116 -12.64 12.23 -12.41
CA VAL A 116 -11.70 12.07 -13.54
C VAL A 116 -10.47 12.97 -13.41
N ASN A 117 -10.61 14.15 -12.80
CA ASN A 117 -9.49 15.06 -12.59
C ASN A 117 -8.49 14.49 -11.60
N GLU A 118 -8.98 13.90 -10.51
CA GLU A 118 -8.17 13.23 -9.50
C GLU A 118 -7.47 12.00 -10.09
N ALA A 119 -8.16 11.24 -10.94
CA ALA A 119 -7.57 10.12 -11.66
C ALA A 119 -6.39 10.57 -12.56
N LYS A 120 -6.54 11.69 -13.28
CA LYS A 120 -5.45 12.27 -14.08
C LYS A 120 -4.28 12.73 -13.22
N VAL A 121 -4.54 13.35 -12.08
CA VAL A 121 -3.50 13.77 -11.13
C VAL A 121 -2.74 12.56 -10.62
N GLN A 122 -3.44 11.48 -10.27
CA GLN A 122 -2.81 10.24 -9.81
C GLN A 122 -1.93 9.61 -10.89
N TYR A 123 -2.41 9.56 -12.14
CA TYR A 123 -1.64 9.09 -13.27
C TYR A 123 -0.36 9.91 -13.49
N LEU A 124 -0.45 11.24 -13.44
CA LEU A 124 0.71 12.11 -13.63
C LEU A 124 1.75 11.93 -12.50
N LYS A 125 1.30 11.83 -11.25
CA LYS A 125 2.20 11.54 -10.11
C LYS A 125 2.96 10.23 -10.31
N PHE A 126 2.22 9.18 -10.68
CA PHE A 126 2.81 7.87 -10.95
C PHE A 126 3.81 7.91 -12.10
N SER A 127 3.46 8.58 -13.21
CA SER A 127 4.34 8.68 -14.39
C SER A 127 5.66 9.38 -14.07
N VAL A 128 5.62 10.42 -13.22
CA VAL A 128 6.83 11.10 -12.74
C VAL A 128 7.68 10.16 -11.86
N GLU A 129 7.05 9.46 -10.93
CA GLU A 129 7.75 8.52 -10.05
C GLU A 129 8.35 7.34 -10.83
N TYR A 130 7.59 6.83 -11.82
CA TYR A 130 8.07 5.78 -12.73
C TYR A 130 9.31 6.24 -13.51
N MET A 131 9.27 7.46 -14.09
CA MET A 131 10.42 8.05 -14.78
C MET A 131 11.65 8.17 -13.85
N ASN A 132 11.43 8.65 -12.62
CA ASN A 132 12.50 8.81 -11.64
C ASN A 132 13.13 7.47 -11.23
N THR A 133 12.33 6.43 -11.13
CA THR A 133 12.76 5.10 -10.65
C THR A 133 13.35 4.26 -11.79
N MET A 134 12.67 4.23 -12.94
CA MET A 134 13.02 3.33 -14.07
C MET A 134 13.87 4.02 -15.14
N ASN A 135 14.04 5.35 -15.02
CA ASN A 135 14.76 6.17 -15.99
C ASN A 135 14.20 6.07 -17.45
N THR A 136 12.89 5.79 -17.56
CA THR A 136 12.15 5.69 -18.82
C THR A 136 10.71 6.14 -18.62
N GLU A 137 10.05 6.57 -19.70
CA GLU A 137 8.65 6.95 -19.65
C GLU A 137 7.74 5.74 -19.36
N TYR A 138 6.64 6.01 -18.62
CA TYR A 138 5.64 4.98 -18.38
C TYR A 138 4.96 4.59 -19.72
N PRO A 139 4.90 3.28 -20.07
CA PRO A 139 4.56 2.86 -21.43
C PRO A 139 3.08 2.95 -21.78
N TYR A 140 2.18 3.11 -20.80
CA TYR A 140 0.74 3.15 -21.01
C TYR A 140 0.19 4.55 -20.82
N SER A 141 -0.69 4.99 -21.74
CA SER A 141 -1.40 6.26 -21.59
C SER A 141 -2.52 6.16 -20.53
N PHE A 142 -2.97 7.32 -20.05
CA PHE A 142 -4.12 7.39 -19.14
C PHE A 142 -5.35 6.67 -19.69
N THR A 143 -5.61 6.80 -21.00
CA THR A 143 -6.75 6.16 -21.67
C THR A 143 -6.61 4.64 -21.78
N ASP A 144 -5.38 4.13 -21.87
CA ASP A 144 -5.13 2.70 -21.89
C ASP A 144 -5.45 2.08 -20.54
N ILE A 145 -5.06 2.74 -19.44
CA ILE A 145 -5.33 2.27 -18.09
C ILE A 145 -6.83 2.30 -17.77
N GLN A 146 -7.55 3.33 -18.21
CA GLN A 146 -9.00 3.40 -18.02
C GLN A 146 -9.76 2.21 -18.63
N LYS A 147 -9.20 1.56 -19.66
CA LYS A 147 -9.83 0.46 -20.40
C LYS A 147 -9.37 -0.92 -19.94
N LYS A 148 -8.39 -1.01 -19.06
CA LYS A 148 -7.62 -2.23 -18.79
C LYS A 148 -8.33 -3.26 -17.90
N VAL A 149 -9.56 -3.00 -17.42
CA VAL A 149 -10.36 -3.95 -16.59
C VAL A 149 -11.74 -4.17 -17.14
#